data_3b73f9e0f622cb5f413ee4820493d39c
#
_entry.id   3b73f9e0f622cb5f413ee4820493d39c
#
_cell.length_a   1.000
_cell.length_b   1.000
_cell.length_c   1.000
_cell.angle_alpha   90.00
_cell.angle_beta   90.00
_cell.angle_gamma   90.00
#
_symmetry.space_group_name_H-M   'P 1'
#
loop_
_entity.id
_entity.type
_entity.pdbx_description
1 polymer ?
#
loop_
_entity_poly.entity_id
_entity_poly.type
_entity_poly.pdbx_seq_one_letter_code
_entity_poly.pdbx_strand_id
1 'polypeptide(L)'
;MKLVIAEKPSVGAAIAAVLGANEKRRGYFEGGGYLVSWCIGHLISLADAATYNEQYRKWKYDDLPIVPQDWQFTVASGKEQQFSVLKDLMQRSDVSEIVNACDSGREGELIFRFVYEQVNCQKPFSRLWISSMEESAIREGFSNLKDGRSYDNLYQSALCRAKADWLVGINATRLFSILYHKTLNVGRVQTPTLTMLVNRDYAISSFKKEKYHVVRLDAGGVSALSERLNDEAAAQQMKAACEKSQAVCTSLKKEKKTVAPPKLFDLTALQREANRLYGFTAKQTLDYAQALYEKRLLTYPRTDSKYITSDMQDSTKELITGLCSLLPFMRDVKLQADLTRVCDNSKVTDHHAILPTAEFLKTGFSSLTDSETKLMTLVCAKLLCAAAAPYEYEAVTAVISCGGYTFTAKGKTTLCEGWREIEKLSRAASEEQDEDAEPETVLPPLAEGQTFDNPAAEISEHYTQPPKAYTDVIHFESRQWKYSKCKGAG
;
A
#
# COMPACT_ATOMS: atom_id res chain seq x y z
N MET A 1 17.40 -37.11 0.93
CA MET A 1 17.49 -35.68 1.29
C MET A 1 16.24 -34.96 0.80
N LYS A 2 15.87 -33.81 1.40
CA LYS A 2 14.84 -32.90 0.86
C LYS A 2 15.50 -31.72 0.15
N LEU A 3 15.02 -31.39 -1.05
CA LEU A 3 15.48 -30.20 -1.78
C LEU A 3 14.51 -29.04 -1.54
N VAL A 4 15.00 -27.97 -0.93
CA VAL A 4 14.24 -26.74 -0.69
C VAL A 4 14.60 -25.71 -1.75
N ILE A 5 13.60 -25.11 -2.40
CA ILE A 5 13.79 -24.11 -3.45
C ILE A 5 13.13 -22.79 -3.02
N ALA A 6 13.96 -21.81 -2.71
CA ALA A 6 13.55 -20.45 -2.38
C ALA A 6 13.43 -19.56 -3.63
N GLU A 7 12.77 -18.39 -3.51
CA GLU A 7 12.65 -17.45 -4.62
C GLU A 7 13.94 -16.69 -4.90
N LYS A 8 14.74 -16.44 -3.83
CA LYS A 8 15.96 -15.60 -3.87
C LYS A 8 17.10 -16.20 -3.07
N PRO A 9 18.36 -15.86 -3.40
CA PRO A 9 19.53 -16.34 -2.65
C PRO A 9 19.50 -15.99 -1.16
N SER A 10 19.06 -14.77 -0.79
CA SER A 10 18.97 -14.31 0.61
C SER A 10 18.00 -15.15 1.44
N VAL A 11 16.83 -15.46 0.87
CA VAL A 11 15.81 -16.33 1.49
C VAL A 11 16.34 -17.76 1.61
N GLY A 12 16.99 -18.27 0.56
CA GLY A 12 17.63 -19.59 0.60
C GLY A 12 18.67 -19.71 1.69
N ALA A 13 19.56 -18.70 1.84
CA ALA A 13 20.56 -18.68 2.90
C ALA A 13 19.95 -18.62 4.31
N ALA A 14 18.87 -17.85 4.51
CA ALA A 14 18.16 -17.77 5.79
C ALA A 14 17.53 -19.12 6.17
N ILE A 15 16.88 -19.78 5.23
CA ILE A 15 16.29 -21.12 5.44
C ILE A 15 17.39 -22.16 5.70
N ALA A 16 18.49 -22.14 4.92
CA ALA A 16 19.60 -23.06 5.09
C ALA A 16 20.22 -23.01 6.49
N ALA A 17 20.43 -21.79 7.01
CA ALA A 17 20.93 -21.58 8.37
C ALA A 17 20.03 -22.22 9.44
N VAL A 18 18.71 -22.07 9.31
CA VAL A 18 17.73 -22.64 10.27
C VAL A 18 17.66 -24.16 10.18
N LEU A 19 17.81 -24.72 8.98
CA LEU A 19 17.76 -26.18 8.75
C LEU A 19 19.10 -26.88 8.99
N GLY A 20 20.17 -26.15 9.28
CA GLY A 20 21.51 -26.72 9.46
C GLY A 20 22.19 -27.13 8.16
N ALA A 21 21.76 -26.61 7.02
CA ALA A 21 22.41 -26.79 5.74
C ALA A 21 23.56 -25.77 5.59
N ASN A 22 24.68 -26.00 6.27
CA ASN A 22 25.74 -25.01 6.45
C ASN A 22 26.86 -25.11 5.41
N GLU A 23 26.91 -26.18 4.62
CA GLU A 23 27.96 -26.37 3.61
C GLU A 23 27.59 -25.64 2.32
N LYS A 24 28.30 -24.55 2.04
CA LYS A 24 28.05 -23.73 0.84
C LYS A 24 28.64 -24.41 -0.38
N ARG A 25 27.80 -24.62 -1.38
CA ARG A 25 28.16 -25.12 -2.71
C ARG A 25 27.84 -24.07 -3.77
N ARG A 26 28.22 -24.33 -5.01
CA ARG A 26 27.89 -23.44 -6.13
C ARG A 26 26.38 -23.48 -6.44
N GLY A 27 25.64 -22.44 -6.05
CA GLY A 27 24.22 -22.29 -6.29
C GLY A 27 23.29 -22.99 -5.27
N TYR A 28 23.82 -23.58 -4.19
CA TYR A 28 23.03 -24.17 -3.11
C TYR A 28 23.82 -24.33 -1.82
N PHE A 29 23.11 -24.68 -0.72
CA PHE A 29 23.69 -25.13 0.56
C PHE A 29 23.31 -26.59 0.82
N GLU A 30 24.18 -27.32 1.51
CA GLU A 30 23.99 -28.75 1.85
C GLU A 30 24.24 -29.00 3.33
N GLY A 31 23.48 -29.87 3.95
CA GLY A 31 23.64 -30.29 5.36
C GLY A 31 22.29 -30.55 6.03
N GLY A 32 22.33 -31.13 7.23
CA GLY A 32 21.13 -31.39 8.02
C GLY A 32 20.07 -32.28 7.35
N GLY A 33 20.42 -33.02 6.30
CA GLY A 33 19.44 -33.79 5.50
C GLY A 33 18.76 -32.97 4.40
N TYR A 34 19.17 -31.71 4.19
CA TYR A 34 18.61 -30.79 3.22
C TYR A 34 19.63 -30.33 2.20
N LEU A 35 19.10 -30.05 1.01
CA LEU A 35 19.72 -29.22 -0.02
C LEU A 35 18.87 -27.96 -0.13
N VAL A 36 19.46 -26.78 -0.01
CA VAL A 36 18.72 -25.54 -0.10
C VAL A 36 19.26 -24.72 -1.26
N SER A 37 18.47 -24.56 -2.30
CA SER A 37 18.78 -23.78 -3.48
C SER A 37 17.73 -22.68 -3.67
N TRP A 38 17.85 -21.92 -4.76
CA TRP A 38 16.99 -20.78 -5.01
C TRP A 38 16.80 -20.49 -6.49
N CYS A 39 15.70 -19.82 -6.81
CA CYS A 39 15.54 -19.11 -8.05
C CYS A 39 16.21 -17.73 -7.99
N ILE A 40 16.30 -17.03 -9.12
CA ILE A 40 16.69 -15.63 -9.21
C ILE A 40 15.48 -14.88 -9.79
N GLY A 41 14.35 -14.88 -9.03
CA GLY A 41 13.04 -14.55 -9.57
C GLY A 41 12.63 -15.52 -10.68
N HIS A 42 11.94 -15.06 -11.72
CA HIS A 42 11.57 -15.91 -12.84
C HIS A 42 12.78 -16.42 -13.60
N LEU A 43 13.10 -17.70 -13.46
CA LEU A 43 14.13 -18.41 -14.27
C LEU A 43 13.56 -18.86 -15.63
N ILE A 44 12.28 -19.15 -15.64
CA ILE A 44 11.52 -19.60 -16.82
C ILE A 44 10.47 -18.55 -17.15
N SER A 45 10.26 -18.31 -18.43
CA SER A 45 9.20 -17.44 -18.95
C SER A 45 8.50 -18.09 -20.12
N LEU A 46 7.31 -17.59 -20.47
CA LEU A 46 6.65 -17.94 -21.73
C LEU A 46 7.55 -17.51 -22.89
N ALA A 47 7.67 -18.38 -23.88
CA ALA A 47 8.50 -18.15 -25.05
C ALA A 47 8.05 -16.93 -25.86
N ASP A 48 8.99 -16.27 -26.55
CA ASP A 48 8.66 -15.20 -27.47
C ASP A 48 7.95 -15.73 -28.72
N ALA A 49 7.22 -14.88 -29.41
CA ALA A 49 6.46 -15.25 -30.61
C ALA A 49 7.33 -15.91 -31.70
N ALA A 50 8.56 -15.45 -31.89
CA ALA A 50 9.49 -16.03 -32.84
C ALA A 50 9.87 -17.50 -32.57
N THR A 51 9.72 -17.97 -31.33
CA THR A 51 9.94 -19.38 -30.98
C THR A 51 8.87 -20.29 -31.58
N TYR A 52 7.63 -19.81 -31.72
CA TYR A 52 6.52 -20.56 -32.31
C TYR A 52 6.62 -20.64 -33.85
N ASN A 53 7.03 -19.53 -34.46
CA ASN A 53 7.27 -19.46 -35.89
C ASN A 53 8.26 -18.32 -36.22
N GLU A 54 9.33 -18.60 -36.96
CA GLU A 54 10.37 -17.64 -37.35
C GLU A 54 9.79 -16.42 -38.11
N GLN A 55 8.67 -16.59 -38.86
CA GLN A 55 7.98 -15.48 -39.53
C GLN A 55 7.57 -14.37 -38.55
N TYR A 56 7.24 -14.70 -37.29
CA TYR A 56 6.85 -13.75 -36.26
C TYR A 56 8.00 -12.87 -35.74
N ARG A 57 9.21 -13.08 -36.21
CA ARG A 57 10.34 -12.18 -35.94
C ARG A 57 10.12 -10.79 -36.53
N LYS A 58 9.54 -10.74 -37.74
CA LYS A 58 9.08 -9.50 -38.36
C LYS A 58 7.60 -9.27 -38.05
N TRP A 59 7.29 -8.07 -37.61
CA TRP A 59 5.92 -7.73 -37.27
C TRP A 59 5.12 -7.40 -38.53
N LYS A 60 4.12 -8.21 -38.85
CA LYS A 60 3.21 -8.02 -39.98
C LYS A 60 1.78 -8.09 -39.50
N TYR A 61 0.91 -7.29 -40.13
CA TYR A 61 -0.52 -7.26 -39.81
C TYR A 61 -1.20 -8.62 -40.03
N ASP A 62 -0.87 -9.27 -41.14
CA ASP A 62 -1.46 -10.55 -41.55
C ASP A 62 -1.10 -11.73 -40.64
N ASP A 63 -0.09 -11.57 -39.77
CA ASP A 63 0.30 -12.58 -38.79
C ASP A 63 -0.55 -12.51 -37.51
N LEU A 64 -1.45 -11.52 -37.36
CA LEU A 64 -2.24 -11.29 -36.15
C LEU A 64 -3.66 -11.85 -36.27
N PRO A 65 -4.25 -12.41 -35.20
CA PRO A 65 -3.65 -12.57 -33.87
C PRO A 65 -2.74 -13.82 -33.77
N ILE A 66 -1.64 -13.70 -33.04
CA ILE A 66 -0.78 -14.82 -32.66
C ILE A 66 -1.37 -15.49 -31.42
N VAL A 67 -1.86 -16.68 -31.56
CA VAL A 67 -2.48 -17.48 -30.46
C VAL A 67 -1.82 -18.86 -30.43
N PRO A 68 -0.86 -19.10 -29.53
CA PRO A 68 -0.24 -20.42 -29.40
C PRO A 68 -1.26 -21.49 -29.01
N GLN A 69 -1.25 -22.61 -29.71
CA GLN A 69 -2.02 -23.81 -29.33
C GLN A 69 -1.31 -24.52 -28.18
N ASP A 70 -0.01 -24.77 -28.36
CA ASP A 70 0.85 -25.38 -27.35
C ASP A 70 1.81 -24.32 -26.81
N TRP A 71 1.71 -24.03 -25.51
CA TRP A 71 2.52 -23.03 -24.86
C TRP A 71 3.95 -23.55 -24.65
N GLN A 72 4.93 -22.78 -25.12
CA GLN A 72 6.35 -23.06 -24.94
C GLN A 72 6.96 -22.16 -23.87
N PHE A 73 7.98 -22.69 -23.20
CA PHE A 73 8.68 -22.03 -22.12
C PHE A 73 10.17 -21.98 -22.43
N THR A 74 10.83 -20.89 -22.03
CA THR A 74 12.25 -20.69 -22.24
C THR A 74 12.95 -20.27 -20.96
N VAL A 75 14.20 -20.68 -20.80
CA VAL A 75 15.05 -20.17 -19.72
C VAL A 75 15.38 -18.70 -20.00
N ALA A 76 15.19 -17.85 -19.00
CA ALA A 76 15.49 -16.43 -19.12
C ALA A 76 17.01 -16.20 -19.34
N SER A 77 17.34 -15.32 -20.28
CA SER A 77 18.74 -15.00 -20.63
C SER A 77 19.56 -14.61 -19.41
N GLY A 78 20.75 -15.17 -19.27
CA GLY A 78 21.68 -14.96 -18.17
C GLY A 78 21.35 -15.73 -16.88
N LYS A 79 20.34 -16.61 -16.91
CA LYS A 79 19.93 -17.43 -15.75
C LYS A 79 20.17 -18.94 -15.96
N GLU A 80 20.75 -19.31 -17.07
CA GLU A 80 20.97 -20.69 -17.50
C GLU A 80 21.78 -21.50 -16.47
N GLN A 81 22.78 -20.86 -15.86
CA GLN A 81 23.61 -21.52 -14.86
C GLN A 81 22.81 -21.96 -13.64
N GLN A 82 21.99 -21.07 -13.05
CA GLN A 82 21.21 -21.41 -11.87
C GLN A 82 20.10 -22.39 -12.21
N PHE A 83 19.51 -22.30 -13.40
CA PHE A 83 18.57 -23.31 -13.88
C PHE A 83 19.21 -24.69 -13.97
N SER A 84 20.45 -24.79 -14.50
CA SER A 84 21.20 -26.06 -14.56
C SER A 84 21.42 -26.65 -13.17
N VAL A 85 21.81 -25.81 -12.19
CA VAL A 85 21.98 -26.25 -10.78
C VAL A 85 20.67 -26.86 -10.25
N LEU A 86 19.55 -26.17 -10.43
CA LEU A 86 18.24 -26.67 -9.95
C LEU A 86 17.85 -27.97 -10.66
N LYS A 87 18.08 -28.05 -11.97
CA LYS A 87 17.83 -29.28 -12.74
C LYS A 87 18.63 -30.47 -12.20
N ASP A 88 19.95 -30.27 -11.99
CA ASP A 88 20.82 -31.32 -11.49
C ASP A 88 20.39 -31.77 -10.07
N LEU A 89 20.07 -30.82 -9.19
CA LEU A 89 19.61 -31.11 -7.84
C LEU A 89 18.24 -31.84 -7.82
N MET A 90 17.29 -31.45 -8.65
CA MET A 90 16.01 -32.11 -8.77
C MET A 90 16.12 -33.54 -9.29
N GLN A 91 17.13 -33.84 -10.10
CA GLN A 91 17.38 -35.16 -10.70
C GLN A 91 18.23 -36.09 -9.81
N ARG A 92 18.85 -35.58 -8.72
CA ARG A 92 19.67 -36.41 -7.80
C ARG A 92 18.85 -37.59 -7.26
N SER A 93 19.42 -38.78 -7.25
CA SER A 93 18.76 -39.99 -6.76
C SER A 93 18.51 -40.03 -5.27
N ASP A 94 19.34 -39.28 -4.48
CA ASP A 94 19.22 -39.17 -3.03
C ASP A 94 18.20 -38.11 -2.57
N VAL A 95 17.65 -37.32 -3.50
CA VAL A 95 16.55 -36.38 -3.23
C VAL A 95 15.22 -37.11 -3.36
N SER A 96 14.49 -37.22 -2.26
CA SER A 96 13.19 -37.91 -2.20
C SER A 96 11.99 -37.00 -2.34
N GLU A 97 12.13 -35.73 -1.96
CA GLU A 97 11.03 -34.73 -1.94
C GLU A 97 11.58 -33.34 -2.21
N ILE A 98 10.74 -32.49 -2.82
CA ILE A 98 11.05 -31.09 -3.08
C ILE A 98 10.14 -30.20 -2.23
N VAL A 99 10.70 -29.16 -1.62
CA VAL A 99 9.92 -28.18 -0.87
C VAL A 99 9.92 -26.85 -1.65
N ASN A 100 8.75 -26.42 -2.09
CA ASN A 100 8.56 -25.08 -2.63
C ASN A 100 8.57 -24.07 -1.48
N ALA A 101 9.64 -23.33 -1.35
CA ALA A 101 9.86 -22.25 -0.37
C ALA A 101 9.99 -20.87 -1.06
N CYS A 102 9.45 -20.71 -2.26
CA CYS A 102 9.28 -19.41 -2.88
C CYS A 102 8.25 -18.58 -2.10
N ASP A 103 8.25 -17.26 -2.31
CA ASP A 103 7.35 -16.35 -1.61
C ASP A 103 5.90 -16.87 -1.60
N SER A 104 5.22 -16.69 -0.47
CA SER A 104 3.85 -17.21 -0.29
C SER A 104 2.85 -16.37 -1.07
N GLY A 105 2.56 -16.76 -2.29
CA GLY A 105 1.68 -16.05 -3.21
C GLY A 105 1.68 -16.63 -4.62
N ARG A 106 0.85 -16.07 -5.49
CA ARG A 106 0.68 -16.52 -6.89
C ARG A 106 2.00 -16.52 -7.68
N GLU A 107 2.81 -15.48 -7.52
CA GLU A 107 4.06 -15.35 -8.27
C GLU A 107 5.10 -16.38 -7.82
N GLY A 108 5.25 -16.58 -6.49
CA GLY A 108 6.17 -17.61 -5.99
C GLY A 108 5.76 -19.03 -6.39
N GLU A 109 4.44 -19.31 -6.43
CA GLU A 109 3.93 -20.58 -6.95
C GLU A 109 4.26 -20.73 -8.44
N LEU A 110 4.07 -19.69 -9.25
CA LEU A 110 4.37 -19.69 -10.68
C LEU A 110 5.87 -19.90 -10.95
N ILE A 111 6.74 -19.19 -10.21
CA ILE A 111 8.20 -19.30 -10.33
C ILE A 111 8.65 -20.72 -10.08
N PHE A 112 8.19 -21.33 -8.99
CA PHE A 112 8.53 -22.72 -8.66
C PHE A 112 8.01 -23.72 -9.71
N ARG A 113 6.71 -23.64 -10.05
CA ARG A 113 6.08 -24.61 -10.95
C ARG A 113 6.69 -24.56 -12.34
N PHE A 114 7.03 -23.39 -12.85
CA PHE A 114 7.71 -23.29 -14.16
C PHE A 114 9.04 -24.00 -14.17
N VAL A 115 9.83 -23.92 -13.10
CA VAL A 115 11.10 -24.65 -13.00
C VAL A 115 10.84 -26.16 -12.85
N TYR A 116 9.90 -26.55 -11.99
CA TYR A 116 9.56 -27.95 -11.73
C TYR A 116 9.06 -28.66 -13.00
N GLU A 117 8.19 -28.03 -13.77
CA GLU A 117 7.65 -28.55 -15.03
C GLU A 117 8.71 -28.55 -16.15
N GLN A 118 9.51 -27.48 -16.26
CA GLN A 118 10.57 -27.40 -17.28
C GLN A 118 11.65 -28.46 -17.08
N VAL A 119 11.95 -28.86 -15.86
CA VAL A 119 12.83 -29.97 -15.52
C VAL A 119 12.17 -31.32 -15.76
N ASN A 120 10.86 -31.36 -15.95
CA ASN A 120 10.02 -32.57 -15.97
C ASN A 120 10.21 -33.42 -14.71
N CYS A 121 10.25 -32.75 -13.54
CA CYS A 121 10.45 -33.43 -12.27
C CYS A 121 9.20 -34.21 -11.87
N GLN A 122 9.36 -35.47 -11.47
CA GLN A 122 8.25 -36.36 -11.04
C GLN A 122 8.24 -36.61 -9.52
N LYS A 123 9.17 -36.01 -8.77
CA LYS A 123 9.23 -36.21 -7.32
C LYS A 123 8.09 -35.51 -6.63
N PRO A 124 7.58 -36.03 -5.51
CA PRO A 124 6.58 -35.34 -4.72
C PRO A 124 7.12 -34.00 -4.23
N PHE A 125 6.25 -33.00 -4.06
CA PHE A 125 6.63 -31.72 -3.53
C PHE A 125 5.61 -31.19 -2.54
N SER A 126 6.16 -30.50 -1.53
CA SER A 126 5.43 -29.84 -0.46
C SER A 126 5.56 -28.32 -0.56
N ARG A 127 4.68 -27.59 0.09
CA ARG A 127 4.67 -26.13 0.12
C ARG A 127 4.96 -25.60 1.51
N LEU A 128 6.01 -24.80 1.64
CA LEU A 128 6.26 -23.94 2.79
C LEU A 128 5.47 -22.64 2.61
N TRP A 129 4.60 -22.31 3.58
CA TRP A 129 3.80 -21.09 3.56
C TRP A 129 4.03 -20.33 4.85
N ILE A 130 4.83 -19.26 4.78
CA ILE A 130 5.21 -18.43 5.91
C ILE A 130 5.08 -16.94 5.58
N SER A 131 4.74 -16.13 6.58
CA SER A 131 4.63 -14.67 6.47
C SER A 131 5.77 -13.91 7.12
N SER A 132 6.70 -14.63 7.79
CA SER A 132 7.89 -14.06 8.42
C SER A 132 9.11 -14.95 8.15
N MET A 133 10.29 -14.32 8.10
CA MET A 133 11.60 -15.00 7.97
C MET A 133 12.28 -15.24 9.32
N GLU A 134 11.59 -15.05 10.43
CA GLU A 134 12.09 -15.40 11.77
C GLU A 134 12.33 -16.91 11.89
N GLU A 135 13.31 -17.28 12.70
CA GLU A 135 13.69 -18.68 12.86
C GLU A 135 12.52 -19.55 13.36
N SER A 136 11.72 -19.02 14.30
CA SER A 136 10.51 -19.68 14.81
C SER A 136 9.49 -19.96 13.70
N ALA A 137 9.21 -18.96 12.85
CA ALA A 137 8.27 -19.08 11.74
C ALA A 137 8.75 -20.08 10.68
N ILE A 138 10.05 -20.12 10.39
CA ILE A 138 10.63 -21.11 9.47
C ILE A 138 10.50 -22.51 10.05
N ARG A 139 10.88 -22.74 11.32
CA ARG A 139 10.78 -24.05 11.97
C ARG A 139 9.34 -24.55 12.04
N GLU A 140 8.42 -23.70 12.44
CA GLU A 140 6.99 -24.00 12.47
C GLU A 140 6.46 -24.35 11.08
N GLY A 141 6.81 -23.53 10.07
CA GLY A 141 6.42 -23.78 8.69
C GLY A 141 6.91 -25.13 8.15
N PHE A 142 8.15 -25.52 8.49
CA PHE A 142 8.69 -26.85 8.12
C PHE A 142 8.03 -28.01 8.87
N SER A 143 7.51 -27.77 10.07
CA SER A 143 6.71 -28.75 10.81
C SER A 143 5.29 -28.90 10.23
N ASN A 144 4.80 -27.89 9.50
CA ASN A 144 3.44 -27.80 8.97
C ASN A 144 3.41 -27.72 7.43
N LEU A 145 4.37 -28.35 6.75
CA LEU A 145 4.39 -28.40 5.27
C LEU A 145 3.08 -28.98 4.71
N LYS A 146 2.54 -28.33 3.72
CA LYS A 146 1.32 -28.76 3.01
C LYS A 146 1.67 -29.48 1.71
N ASP A 147 0.81 -30.39 1.28
CA ASP A 147 0.93 -30.98 -0.05
C ASP A 147 0.92 -29.88 -1.11
N GLY A 148 1.91 -29.89 -1.99
CA GLY A 148 2.03 -28.89 -3.06
C GLY A 148 0.85 -28.87 -4.02
N ARG A 149 0.17 -29.99 -4.20
CA ARG A 149 -1.02 -30.09 -5.07
C ARG A 149 -2.21 -29.30 -4.54
N SER A 150 -2.30 -29.05 -3.25
CA SER A 150 -3.35 -28.17 -2.68
C SER A 150 -3.29 -26.74 -3.20
N TYR A 151 -2.19 -26.32 -3.84
CA TYR A 151 -1.99 -25.01 -4.48
C TYR A 151 -2.16 -25.02 -6.01
N ASP A 152 -2.67 -26.09 -6.61
CA ASP A 152 -2.86 -26.18 -8.06
C ASP A 152 -3.78 -25.08 -8.62
N ASN A 153 -4.84 -24.71 -7.92
CA ASN A 153 -5.72 -23.60 -8.31
C ASN A 153 -5.00 -22.25 -8.29
N LEU A 154 -4.13 -22.03 -7.31
CA LEU A 154 -3.32 -20.83 -7.22
C LEU A 154 -2.34 -20.73 -8.40
N TYR A 155 -1.68 -21.85 -8.74
CA TYR A 155 -0.82 -21.97 -9.91
C TYR A 155 -1.59 -21.68 -11.20
N GLN A 156 -2.75 -22.31 -11.39
CA GLN A 156 -3.58 -22.09 -12.58
C GLN A 156 -4.01 -20.64 -12.73
N SER A 157 -4.38 -19.99 -11.64
CA SER A 157 -4.69 -18.56 -11.63
C SER A 157 -3.51 -17.69 -12.10
N ALA A 158 -2.29 -18.03 -11.62
CA ALA A 158 -1.07 -17.32 -12.03
C ALA A 158 -0.72 -17.58 -13.49
N LEU A 159 -0.82 -18.82 -13.94
CA LEU A 159 -0.57 -19.23 -15.33
C LEU A 159 -1.55 -18.59 -16.31
N CYS A 160 -2.85 -18.58 -15.99
CA CYS A 160 -3.86 -17.89 -16.81
C CYS A 160 -3.54 -16.41 -16.96
N ARG A 161 -3.12 -15.75 -15.86
CA ARG A 161 -2.69 -14.37 -15.89
C ARG A 161 -1.47 -14.16 -16.78
N ALA A 162 -0.44 -15.00 -16.66
CA ALA A 162 0.77 -14.92 -17.49
C ALA A 162 0.44 -15.07 -18.98
N LYS A 163 -0.40 -16.05 -19.34
CA LYS A 163 -0.88 -16.25 -20.71
C LYS A 163 -1.69 -15.08 -21.23
N ALA A 164 -2.61 -14.55 -20.45
CA ALA A 164 -3.41 -13.37 -20.81
C ALA A 164 -2.54 -12.13 -21.04
N ASP A 165 -1.56 -11.88 -20.16
CA ASP A 165 -0.61 -10.79 -20.30
C ASP A 165 0.24 -10.93 -21.58
N TRP A 166 0.66 -12.17 -21.92
CA TRP A 166 1.38 -12.47 -23.15
C TRP A 166 0.51 -12.21 -24.38
N LEU A 167 -0.70 -12.78 -24.43
CA LEU A 167 -1.61 -12.64 -25.57
C LEU A 167 -1.95 -11.18 -25.86
N VAL A 168 -2.35 -10.44 -24.84
CA VAL A 168 -2.68 -9.01 -24.98
C VAL A 168 -1.43 -8.21 -25.34
N GLY A 169 -0.33 -8.44 -24.62
CA GLY A 169 0.92 -7.72 -24.81
C GLY A 169 1.48 -7.87 -26.21
N ILE A 170 1.64 -9.11 -26.69
CA ILE A 170 2.22 -9.39 -28.00
C ILE A 170 1.34 -8.87 -29.13
N ASN A 171 0.05 -9.24 -29.13
CA ASN A 171 -0.83 -8.92 -30.25
C ASN A 171 -1.15 -7.43 -30.34
N ALA A 172 -1.53 -6.82 -29.22
CA ALA A 172 -1.89 -5.40 -29.23
C ALA A 172 -0.66 -4.49 -29.46
N THR A 173 0.51 -4.81 -28.87
CA THR A 173 1.73 -4.07 -29.14
C THR A 173 2.08 -4.09 -30.62
N ARG A 174 2.06 -5.25 -31.25
CA ARG A 174 2.37 -5.39 -32.68
C ARG A 174 1.34 -4.66 -33.55
N LEU A 175 0.06 -4.85 -33.30
CA LEU A 175 -1.03 -4.22 -34.05
C LEU A 175 -0.88 -2.70 -34.05
N PHE A 176 -0.81 -2.08 -32.87
CA PHE A 176 -0.71 -0.63 -32.77
C PHE A 176 0.62 -0.09 -33.31
N SER A 177 1.72 -0.85 -33.09
CA SER A 177 3.02 -0.43 -33.63
C SER A 177 3.05 -0.43 -35.17
N ILE A 178 2.39 -1.40 -35.80
CA ILE A 178 2.26 -1.45 -37.26
C ILE A 178 1.38 -0.31 -37.77
N LEU A 179 0.20 -0.13 -37.18
CA LEU A 179 -0.76 0.88 -37.61
C LEU A 179 -0.21 2.33 -37.49
N TYR A 180 0.57 2.60 -36.45
CA TYR A 180 1.10 3.93 -36.19
C TYR A 180 2.57 4.12 -36.59
N HIS A 181 3.20 3.10 -37.20
CA HIS A 181 4.61 3.11 -37.63
C HIS A 181 5.59 3.53 -36.52
N LYS A 182 5.27 3.18 -35.27
CA LYS A 182 6.04 3.51 -34.07
C LYS A 182 5.85 2.42 -33.04
N THR A 183 6.91 2.05 -32.31
CA THR A 183 6.78 1.09 -31.22
C THR A 183 5.86 1.63 -30.13
N LEU A 184 4.71 0.99 -29.96
CA LEU A 184 3.68 1.32 -28.97
C LEU A 184 3.43 0.09 -28.09
N ASN A 185 4.02 0.09 -26.91
CA ASN A 185 3.84 -1.00 -25.97
C ASN A 185 2.44 -0.97 -25.36
N VAL A 186 1.73 -2.06 -25.47
CA VAL A 186 0.41 -2.27 -24.86
C VAL A 186 0.49 -3.33 -23.78
N GLY A 187 -0.11 -3.07 -22.64
CA GLY A 187 -0.13 -4.01 -21.53
C GLY A 187 -1.32 -3.78 -20.61
N ARG A 188 -1.73 -4.84 -19.94
CA ARG A 188 -2.91 -4.87 -19.07
C ARG A 188 -2.85 -3.84 -17.92
N VAL A 189 -1.67 -3.49 -17.45
CA VAL A 189 -1.48 -2.52 -16.36
C VAL A 189 -1.06 -1.16 -16.90
N GLN A 190 -0.03 -1.13 -17.76
CA GLN A 190 0.56 0.14 -18.23
C GLN A 190 -0.41 0.97 -19.09
N THR A 191 -1.18 0.34 -19.97
CA THR A 191 -2.09 1.07 -20.86
C THR A 191 -3.27 1.72 -20.12
N PRO A 192 -4.00 1.00 -19.24
CA PRO A 192 -5.02 1.66 -18.40
C PRO A 192 -4.44 2.77 -17.50
N THR A 193 -3.22 2.56 -16.98
CA THR A 193 -2.53 3.59 -16.19
C THR A 193 -2.27 4.85 -17.01
N LEU A 194 -1.72 4.70 -18.23
CA LEU A 194 -1.48 5.80 -19.14
C LEU A 194 -2.79 6.52 -19.51
N THR A 195 -3.86 5.76 -19.79
CA THR A 195 -5.19 6.34 -20.07
C THR A 195 -5.71 7.19 -18.92
N MET A 196 -5.50 6.75 -17.67
CA MET A 196 -5.89 7.55 -16.49
C MET A 196 -5.10 8.87 -16.42
N LEU A 197 -3.79 8.82 -16.69
CA LEU A 197 -2.94 10.02 -16.72
C LEU A 197 -3.36 10.99 -17.80
N VAL A 198 -3.56 10.50 -19.03
CA VAL A 198 -4.01 11.34 -20.18
C VAL A 198 -5.38 11.98 -19.90
N ASN A 199 -6.34 11.22 -19.37
CA ASN A 199 -7.64 11.76 -19.00
C ASN A 199 -7.55 12.82 -17.90
N ARG A 200 -6.64 12.66 -16.95
CA ARG A 200 -6.39 13.65 -15.89
C ARG A 200 -5.76 14.91 -16.46
N ASP A 201 -4.77 14.78 -17.31
CA ASP A 201 -4.11 15.89 -18.01
C ASP A 201 -5.11 16.67 -18.85
N TYR A 202 -5.98 15.97 -19.59
CA TYR A 202 -7.05 16.60 -20.33
C TYR A 202 -8.01 17.37 -19.41
N ALA A 203 -8.41 16.78 -18.28
CA ALA A 203 -9.29 17.45 -17.33
C ALA A 203 -8.64 18.70 -16.70
N ILE A 204 -7.32 18.71 -16.53
CA ILE A 204 -6.56 19.87 -16.05
C ILE A 204 -6.44 20.93 -17.13
N SER A 205 -6.03 20.55 -18.34
CA SER A 205 -5.79 21.48 -19.47
C SER A 205 -7.07 22.10 -20.01
N SER A 206 -8.18 21.38 -19.99
CA SER A 206 -9.50 21.87 -20.42
C SER A 206 -10.29 22.58 -19.33
N PHE A 207 -9.74 22.65 -18.09
CA PHE A 207 -10.42 23.26 -16.96
C PHE A 207 -10.56 24.78 -17.15
N LYS A 208 -11.77 25.26 -17.01
CA LYS A 208 -12.07 26.71 -17.03
C LYS A 208 -12.17 27.20 -15.61
N LYS A 209 -11.29 28.11 -15.23
CA LYS A 209 -11.36 28.77 -13.94
C LYS A 209 -12.58 29.68 -13.88
N GLU A 210 -13.38 29.53 -12.85
CA GLU A 210 -14.50 30.38 -12.53
C GLU A 210 -14.16 31.20 -11.29
N LYS A 211 -14.39 32.50 -11.38
CA LYS A 211 -14.22 33.45 -10.28
C LYS A 211 -15.43 33.38 -9.37
N TYR A 212 -15.21 33.41 -8.08
CA TYR A 212 -16.25 33.56 -7.09
C TYR A 212 -15.77 34.38 -5.89
N HIS A 213 -16.71 34.91 -5.14
CA HIS A 213 -16.46 35.73 -3.98
C HIS A 213 -17.00 35.04 -2.71
N VAL A 214 -16.34 35.28 -1.58
CA VAL A 214 -16.80 34.87 -0.27
C VAL A 214 -16.73 36.10 0.65
N VAL A 215 -17.79 36.38 1.35
CA VAL A 215 -17.80 37.42 2.38
C VAL A 215 -17.49 36.80 3.72
N ARG A 216 -16.42 37.29 4.37
CA ARG A 216 -16.05 36.97 5.73
C ARG A 216 -16.67 38.02 6.67
N LEU A 217 -17.42 37.54 7.65
CA LEU A 217 -17.99 38.36 8.71
C LEU A 217 -17.23 38.12 10.00
N ASP A 218 -16.60 39.12 10.54
CA ASP A 218 -15.91 39.09 11.82
C ASP A 218 -16.78 39.83 12.86
N ALA A 219 -17.28 39.09 13.84
CA ALA A 219 -18.21 39.57 14.84
C ALA A 219 -17.86 38.99 16.23
N GLY A 220 -17.45 39.85 17.16
CA GLY A 220 -17.13 39.44 18.55
C GLY A 220 -16.06 38.37 18.67
N GLY A 221 -15.04 38.39 17.80
CA GLY A 221 -13.97 37.37 17.75
C GLY A 221 -14.35 36.07 17.03
N VAL A 222 -15.55 36.01 16.41
CA VAL A 222 -16.00 34.91 15.58
C VAL A 222 -15.85 35.28 14.12
N SER A 223 -15.11 34.50 13.37
CA SER A 223 -15.01 34.62 11.90
C SER A 223 -15.97 33.63 11.22
N ALA A 224 -16.96 34.15 10.50
CA ALA A 224 -17.95 33.37 9.77
C ALA A 224 -17.90 33.66 8.27
N LEU A 225 -18.17 32.66 7.44
CA LEU A 225 -18.09 32.76 5.99
C LEU A 225 -19.49 32.65 5.36
N SER A 226 -19.74 33.45 4.32
CA SER A 226 -20.90 33.28 3.47
C SER A 226 -20.79 32.04 2.57
N GLU A 227 -21.86 31.67 1.89
CA GLU A 227 -21.78 30.80 0.71
C GLU A 227 -21.01 31.51 -0.43
N ARG A 228 -20.65 30.72 -1.43
CA ARG A 228 -19.99 31.25 -2.65
C ARG A 228 -20.94 32.14 -3.45
N LEU A 229 -20.45 33.30 -3.84
CA LEU A 229 -21.16 34.25 -4.67
C LEU A 229 -20.44 34.39 -6.02
N ASN A 230 -21.15 34.18 -7.11
CA ASN A 230 -20.57 34.28 -8.45
C ASN A 230 -20.55 35.73 -8.98
N ASP A 231 -21.26 36.64 -8.31
CA ASP A 231 -21.36 38.04 -8.68
C ASP A 231 -20.71 38.93 -7.60
N GLU A 232 -19.81 39.80 -8.03
CA GLU A 232 -19.11 40.74 -7.19
C GLU A 232 -20.09 41.81 -6.62
N ALA A 233 -21.08 42.23 -7.42
CA ALA A 233 -22.06 43.21 -6.97
C ALA A 233 -22.90 42.65 -5.82
N ALA A 234 -23.25 41.36 -5.85
CA ALA A 234 -23.94 40.68 -4.76
C ALA A 234 -23.07 40.63 -3.48
N ALA A 235 -21.77 40.41 -3.63
CA ALA A 235 -20.85 40.43 -2.49
C ALA A 235 -20.70 41.81 -1.87
N GLN A 236 -20.63 42.86 -2.69
CA GLN A 236 -20.59 44.28 -2.23
C GLN A 236 -21.91 44.65 -1.53
N GLN A 237 -23.05 44.26 -2.07
CA GLN A 237 -24.34 44.49 -1.45
C GLN A 237 -24.46 43.80 -0.09
N MET A 238 -24.02 42.53 0.00
CA MET A 238 -23.98 41.77 1.26
C MET A 238 -23.10 42.45 2.29
N LYS A 239 -21.88 42.87 1.92
CA LYS A 239 -20.97 43.62 2.79
C LYS A 239 -21.61 44.89 3.33
N ALA A 240 -22.14 45.72 2.42
CA ALA A 240 -22.75 47.01 2.81
C ALA A 240 -23.98 46.85 3.73
N ALA A 241 -24.74 45.75 3.59
CA ALA A 241 -25.86 45.43 4.47
C ALA A 241 -25.38 44.98 5.86
N CYS A 242 -24.31 44.20 5.91
CA CYS A 242 -23.74 43.71 7.18
C CYS A 242 -23.13 44.85 8.02
N GLU A 243 -22.41 45.79 7.39
CA GLU A 243 -21.78 46.93 8.09
C GLU A 243 -22.78 47.90 8.72
N LYS A 244 -24.05 47.84 8.31
CA LYS A 244 -25.14 48.68 8.84
C LYS A 244 -26.08 47.91 9.79
N SER A 245 -25.79 46.69 10.07
CA SER A 245 -26.68 45.79 10.82
C SER A 245 -25.95 45.15 11.97
N GLN A 246 -26.71 44.77 12.98
CA GLN A 246 -26.21 43.93 14.07
C GLN A 246 -26.16 42.49 13.61
N ALA A 247 -25.13 41.73 14.00
CA ALA A 247 -25.07 40.33 13.75
C ALA A 247 -25.68 39.52 14.92
N VAL A 248 -26.36 38.43 14.63
CA VAL A 248 -27.03 37.58 15.61
C VAL A 248 -26.70 36.13 15.39
N CYS A 249 -26.29 35.41 16.42
CA CYS A 249 -26.13 33.96 16.37
C CYS A 249 -27.50 33.28 16.38
N THR A 250 -27.99 32.83 15.25
CA THR A 250 -29.31 32.27 15.09
C THR A 250 -29.38 30.76 15.36
N SER A 251 -28.25 30.06 15.28
CA SER A 251 -28.20 28.65 15.62
C SER A 251 -26.79 28.27 16.07
N LEU A 252 -26.69 27.41 17.06
CA LEU A 252 -25.44 26.87 17.58
C LEU A 252 -25.58 25.36 17.75
N LYS A 253 -24.93 24.63 16.86
CA LYS A 253 -24.91 23.15 16.87
C LYS A 253 -23.60 22.66 17.40
N LYS A 254 -23.60 21.86 18.46
CA LYS A 254 -22.46 21.17 19.04
C LYS A 254 -22.63 19.67 18.85
N GLU A 255 -21.61 19.03 18.27
CA GLU A 255 -21.64 17.60 18.02
C GLU A 255 -20.33 16.95 18.49
N LYS A 256 -20.43 15.97 19.38
CA LYS A 256 -19.28 15.12 19.67
C LYS A 256 -19.02 14.19 18.50
N LYS A 257 -17.84 14.26 17.94
CA LYS A 257 -17.38 13.39 16.83
C LYS A 257 -16.24 12.50 17.28
N THR A 258 -16.30 11.24 16.86
CA THR A 258 -15.30 10.24 17.16
C THR A 258 -14.67 9.77 15.85
N VAL A 259 -13.36 9.87 15.77
CA VAL A 259 -12.56 9.34 14.64
C VAL A 259 -11.83 8.10 15.11
N ALA A 260 -12.22 6.99 14.54
CA ALA A 260 -11.63 5.71 14.89
C ALA A 260 -10.13 5.63 14.57
N PRO A 261 -9.35 4.85 15.33
CA PRO A 261 -7.96 4.55 14.99
C PRO A 261 -7.80 4.03 13.56
N PRO A 262 -6.68 4.34 12.90
CA PRO A 262 -6.40 3.82 11.56
C PRO A 262 -6.26 2.30 11.60
N LYS A 263 -6.43 1.64 10.44
CA LYS A 263 -6.07 0.24 10.26
C LYS A 263 -4.58 0.09 10.05
N LEU A 264 -4.09 -1.14 10.19
CA LEU A 264 -2.72 -1.51 9.86
C LEU A 264 -2.41 -1.29 8.37
N PHE A 265 -1.15 -1.38 8.00
CA PHE A 265 -0.74 -1.24 6.61
C PHE A 265 -0.91 -2.54 5.81
N ASP A 266 -1.57 -2.42 4.66
CA ASP A 266 -1.27 -3.21 3.46
C ASP A 266 -0.15 -2.51 2.66
N LEU A 267 0.37 -3.15 1.62
CA LEU A 267 1.42 -2.56 0.80
C LEU A 267 1.00 -1.22 0.18
N THR A 268 -0.22 -1.14 -0.33
CA THR A 268 -0.72 0.08 -1.00
C THR A 268 -0.84 1.25 -0.03
N ALA A 269 -1.35 1.01 1.18
CA ALA A 269 -1.45 2.06 2.19
C ALA A 269 -0.07 2.51 2.68
N LEU A 270 0.88 1.57 2.85
CA LEU A 270 2.26 1.89 3.19
C LEU A 270 2.94 2.76 2.11
N GLN A 271 2.80 2.38 0.84
CA GLN A 271 3.35 3.14 -0.29
C GLN A 271 2.78 4.55 -0.36
N ARG A 272 1.47 4.71 -0.15
CA ARG A 272 0.81 6.02 -0.12
C ARG A 272 1.33 6.91 0.99
N GLU A 273 1.41 6.37 2.19
CA GLU A 273 1.84 7.15 3.35
C GLU A 273 3.34 7.49 3.27
N ALA A 274 4.19 6.55 2.83
CA ALA A 274 5.60 6.79 2.60
C ALA A 274 5.87 7.82 1.49
N ASN A 275 5.05 7.84 0.42
CA ASN A 275 5.12 8.85 -0.62
C ASN A 275 4.71 10.23 -0.07
N ARG A 276 3.60 10.30 0.69
CA ARG A 276 3.10 11.54 1.28
C ARG A 276 4.10 12.18 2.25
N LEU A 277 4.73 11.38 3.12
CA LEU A 277 5.63 11.86 4.16
C LEU A 277 7.07 12.05 3.66
N TYR A 278 7.59 11.10 2.89
CA TYR A 278 9.02 11.02 2.55
C TYR A 278 9.32 11.21 1.06
N GLY A 279 8.29 11.38 0.23
CA GLY A 279 8.46 11.45 -1.23
C GLY A 279 8.93 10.13 -1.86
N PHE A 280 8.88 9.00 -1.14
CA PHE A 280 9.30 7.71 -1.70
C PHE A 280 8.36 7.27 -2.80
N THR A 281 8.91 6.85 -3.92
CA THR A 281 8.11 6.20 -4.96
C THR A 281 7.56 4.85 -4.46
N ALA A 282 6.50 4.37 -5.08
CA ALA A 282 5.93 3.06 -4.77
C ALA A 282 6.98 1.93 -4.87
N LYS A 283 7.88 2.02 -5.86
CA LYS A 283 8.99 1.06 -6.04
C LYS A 283 9.98 1.14 -4.88
N GLN A 284 10.47 2.33 -4.52
CA GLN A 284 11.42 2.51 -3.41
C GLN A 284 10.84 1.99 -2.10
N THR A 285 9.57 2.31 -1.81
CA THR A 285 8.88 1.80 -0.60
C THR A 285 8.85 0.28 -0.57
N LEU A 286 8.54 -0.36 -1.70
CA LEU A 286 8.55 -1.82 -1.79
C LEU A 286 9.97 -2.39 -1.64
N ASP A 287 10.97 -1.77 -2.26
CA ASP A 287 12.36 -2.23 -2.20
C ASP A 287 12.88 -2.15 -0.74
N TYR A 288 12.60 -1.07 -0.02
CA TYR A 288 12.97 -0.94 1.41
C TYR A 288 12.20 -1.91 2.30
N ALA A 289 10.90 -2.07 2.10
CA ALA A 289 10.10 -3.03 2.85
C ALA A 289 10.57 -4.49 2.61
N GLN A 290 10.95 -4.81 1.37
CA GLN A 290 11.51 -6.11 1.01
C GLN A 290 12.88 -6.34 1.70
N ALA A 291 13.74 -5.32 1.73
CA ALA A 291 15.03 -5.40 2.42
C ALA A 291 14.84 -5.63 3.93
N LEU A 292 13.90 -4.93 4.56
CA LEU A 292 13.54 -5.12 5.97
C LEU A 292 13.00 -6.53 6.25
N TYR A 293 12.16 -7.07 5.36
CA TYR A 293 11.68 -8.45 5.44
C TYR A 293 12.83 -9.46 5.34
N GLU A 294 13.75 -9.29 4.40
CA GLU A 294 14.92 -10.16 4.23
C GLU A 294 15.90 -10.07 5.42
N LYS A 295 15.94 -8.92 6.10
CA LYS A 295 16.63 -8.72 7.39
C LYS A 295 15.86 -9.31 8.59
N ARG A 296 14.68 -9.89 8.39
CA ARG A 296 13.78 -10.44 9.43
C ARG A 296 13.16 -9.40 10.36
N LEU A 297 13.17 -8.12 9.98
CA LEU A 297 12.71 -7.02 10.83
C LEU A 297 11.25 -6.63 10.56
N LEU A 298 10.73 -7.02 9.39
CA LEU A 298 9.38 -6.73 8.93
C LEU A 298 8.72 -8.03 8.45
N THR A 299 7.39 -8.12 8.56
CA THR A 299 6.63 -9.21 7.95
C THR A 299 6.52 -9.03 6.44
N TYR A 300 6.01 -10.04 5.71
CA TYR A 300 5.96 -10.05 4.26
C TYR A 300 5.23 -8.81 3.69
N PRO A 301 5.89 -7.99 2.87
CA PRO A 301 5.34 -6.69 2.51
C PRO A 301 4.27 -6.72 1.40
N ARG A 302 4.20 -7.80 0.59
CA ARG A 302 3.23 -7.88 -0.51
C ARG A 302 1.91 -8.47 -0.03
N THR A 303 1.24 -7.77 0.86
CA THR A 303 -0.08 -8.13 1.40
C THR A 303 -1.12 -7.08 1.03
N ASP A 304 -2.35 -7.50 0.83
CA ASP A 304 -3.53 -6.65 0.67
C ASP A 304 -4.39 -6.56 1.94
N SER A 305 -3.99 -7.27 3.00
CA SER A 305 -4.67 -7.26 4.28
C SER A 305 -4.20 -6.11 5.17
N LYS A 306 -5.15 -5.52 5.89
CA LYS A 306 -4.96 -4.50 6.95
C LYS A 306 -5.30 -5.06 8.33
N TYR A 307 -5.28 -6.37 8.47
CA TYR A 307 -5.74 -7.09 9.65
C TYR A 307 -4.73 -8.15 10.07
N ILE A 308 -4.82 -8.54 11.34
CA ILE A 308 -4.16 -9.70 11.92
C ILE A 308 -5.17 -10.80 12.21
N THR A 309 -4.70 -12.01 12.42
CA THR A 309 -5.53 -13.15 12.88
C THR A 309 -5.65 -13.17 14.40
N SER A 310 -6.63 -13.89 14.92
CA SER A 310 -6.91 -13.96 16.37
C SER A 310 -5.78 -14.58 17.18
N ASP A 311 -5.05 -15.54 16.61
CA ASP A 311 -3.88 -16.18 17.22
C ASP A 311 -2.68 -15.24 17.35
N MET A 312 -2.62 -14.16 16.58
CA MET A 312 -1.56 -13.16 16.64
C MET A 312 -1.79 -12.09 17.71
N GLN A 313 -2.95 -12.03 18.38
CA GLN A 313 -3.28 -10.93 19.29
C GLN A 313 -2.28 -10.77 20.43
N ASP A 314 -1.92 -11.86 21.09
CA ASP A 314 -1.07 -11.79 22.28
C ASP A 314 0.37 -11.45 21.90
N SER A 315 0.93 -12.08 20.87
CA SER A 315 2.25 -11.72 20.35
C SER A 315 2.33 -10.27 19.85
N THR A 316 1.25 -9.76 19.24
CA THR A 316 1.18 -8.37 18.82
C THR A 316 1.10 -7.39 20.00
N LYS A 317 0.43 -7.74 21.11
CA LYS A 317 0.44 -6.91 22.33
C LYS A 317 1.84 -6.88 22.99
N GLU A 318 2.54 -8.00 23.02
CA GLU A 318 3.94 -8.05 23.47
C GLU A 318 4.83 -7.16 22.58
N LEU A 319 4.66 -7.24 21.28
CA LEU A 319 5.36 -6.37 20.33
C LEU A 319 5.08 -4.89 20.60
N ILE A 320 3.82 -4.49 20.79
CA ILE A 320 3.44 -3.12 21.15
C ILE A 320 4.13 -2.66 22.44
N THR A 321 4.14 -3.51 23.46
CA THR A 321 4.82 -3.21 24.73
C THR A 321 6.30 -2.97 24.54
N GLY A 322 6.97 -3.82 23.76
CA GLY A 322 8.37 -3.65 23.38
C GLY A 322 8.64 -2.37 22.59
N LEU A 323 7.76 -2.04 21.64
CA LEU A 323 7.87 -0.81 20.84
C LEU A 323 7.70 0.46 21.69
N CYS A 324 6.77 0.46 22.65
CA CYS A 324 6.62 1.57 23.59
C CYS A 324 7.91 1.83 24.41
N SER A 325 8.67 0.79 24.71
CA SER A 325 9.96 0.91 25.41
C SER A 325 11.11 1.31 24.47
N LEU A 326 11.07 0.85 23.20
CA LEU A 326 12.14 1.06 22.22
C LEU A 326 12.10 2.46 21.60
N LEU A 327 10.88 3.00 21.36
CA LEU A 327 10.70 4.22 20.58
C LEU A 327 10.74 5.47 21.48
N PRO A 328 11.69 6.40 21.27
CA PRO A 328 11.86 7.55 22.16
C PRO A 328 10.61 8.44 22.26
N PHE A 329 9.82 8.57 21.17
CA PHE A 329 8.61 9.37 21.16
C PHE A 329 7.43 8.77 21.94
N MET A 330 7.55 7.50 22.40
CA MET A 330 6.54 6.82 23.22
C MET A 330 6.84 6.92 24.72
N ARG A 331 7.96 7.52 25.13
CA ARG A 331 8.45 7.49 26.54
C ARG A 331 7.40 7.97 27.56
N ASP A 332 6.65 8.99 27.21
CA ASP A 332 5.65 9.62 28.10
C ASP A 332 4.21 9.26 27.73
N VAL A 333 4.02 8.35 26.74
CA VAL A 333 2.69 7.94 26.26
C VAL A 333 2.27 6.65 26.96
N LYS A 334 1.12 6.68 27.63
CA LYS A 334 0.49 5.50 28.21
C LYS A 334 -0.48 4.91 27.20
N LEU A 335 -0.08 3.80 26.56
CA LEU A 335 -0.90 3.10 25.59
C LEU A 335 -1.55 1.87 26.21
N GLN A 336 -2.88 1.87 26.29
CA GLN A 336 -3.67 0.68 26.55
C GLN A 336 -4.08 0.06 25.21
N ALA A 337 -3.37 -1.00 24.81
CA ALA A 337 -3.53 -1.58 23.48
C ALA A 337 -4.88 -2.30 23.31
N ASP A 338 -5.66 -1.87 22.31
CA ASP A 338 -6.86 -2.56 21.85
C ASP A 338 -6.72 -2.94 20.37
N LEU A 339 -6.66 -4.23 20.09
CA LEU A 339 -6.50 -4.80 18.74
C LEU A 339 -7.82 -5.29 18.11
N THR A 340 -8.95 -5.17 18.81
CA THR A 340 -10.23 -5.73 18.36
C THR A 340 -10.64 -5.24 16.98
N ARG A 341 -10.31 -4.01 16.64
CA ARG A 341 -10.66 -3.37 15.35
C ARG A 341 -9.83 -3.85 14.16
N VAL A 342 -8.64 -4.38 14.43
CA VAL A 342 -7.68 -4.83 13.42
C VAL A 342 -7.46 -6.34 13.45
N CYS A 343 -8.21 -7.06 14.28
CA CYS A 343 -8.21 -8.50 14.35
C CYS A 343 -9.46 -9.07 13.67
N ASP A 344 -9.28 -9.72 12.51
CA ASP A 344 -10.39 -10.29 11.74
C ASP A 344 -9.87 -11.39 10.79
N ASN A 345 -10.06 -12.65 11.18
CA ASN A 345 -9.59 -13.81 10.43
C ASN A 345 -10.18 -13.87 9.01
N SER A 346 -11.40 -13.36 8.82
CA SER A 346 -12.06 -13.39 7.50
C SER A 346 -11.45 -12.41 6.48
N LYS A 347 -10.65 -11.46 6.94
CA LYS A 347 -9.98 -10.43 6.14
C LYS A 347 -8.48 -10.66 5.98
N VAL A 348 -7.99 -11.78 6.47
CA VAL A 348 -6.63 -12.25 6.23
C VAL A 348 -6.74 -13.44 5.29
N THR A 349 -6.28 -13.26 4.04
CA THR A 349 -6.30 -14.30 3.02
C THR A 349 -4.98 -15.06 2.99
N ASP A 350 -4.00 -14.55 2.27
CA ASP A 350 -2.67 -15.16 2.12
C ASP A 350 -1.70 -14.71 3.20
N HIS A 351 -1.75 -13.40 3.55
CA HIS A 351 -0.89 -12.76 4.53
C HIS A 351 -1.69 -11.76 5.38
N HIS A 352 -1.27 -11.62 6.64
CA HIS A 352 -1.74 -10.55 7.52
C HIS A 352 -1.11 -9.20 7.14
N ALA A 353 -1.51 -8.13 7.83
CA ALA A 353 -0.96 -6.78 7.66
C ALA A 353 0.56 -6.72 7.87
N ILE A 354 1.18 -5.68 7.34
CA ILE A 354 2.62 -5.41 7.52
C ILE A 354 2.88 -4.98 8.97
N LEU A 355 3.73 -5.73 9.66
CA LEU A 355 4.10 -5.51 11.06
C LEU A 355 5.62 -5.56 11.25
N PRO A 356 6.18 -4.86 12.26
CA PRO A 356 7.52 -5.17 12.77
C PRO A 356 7.53 -6.58 13.34
N THR A 357 8.72 -7.15 13.52
CA THR A 357 8.92 -8.48 14.10
C THR A 357 9.51 -8.38 15.52
N ALA A 358 9.52 -9.49 16.26
CA ALA A 358 10.20 -9.56 17.53
C ALA A 358 11.74 -9.40 17.41
N GLU A 359 12.30 -9.73 16.24
CA GLU A 359 13.73 -9.50 15.96
C GLU A 359 14.07 -8.02 15.90
N PHE A 360 13.16 -7.18 15.40
CA PHE A 360 13.34 -5.74 15.43
C PHE A 360 13.44 -5.18 16.86
N LEU A 361 12.70 -5.74 17.82
CA LEU A 361 12.81 -5.31 19.22
C LEU A 361 14.21 -5.56 19.82
N LYS A 362 14.91 -6.60 19.33
CA LYS A 362 16.26 -6.95 19.80
C LYS A 362 17.34 -6.08 19.14
N THR A 363 17.20 -5.83 17.86
CA THR A 363 18.23 -5.17 17.04
C THR A 363 18.06 -3.65 16.97
N GLY A 364 16.84 -3.15 17.11
CA GLY A 364 16.49 -1.75 16.91
C GLY A 364 16.87 -1.24 15.54
N PHE A 365 17.26 0.03 15.48
CA PHE A 365 17.58 0.73 14.23
C PHE A 365 19.06 0.62 13.80
N SER A 366 19.92 -0.03 14.57
CA SER A 366 21.38 0.05 14.43
C SER A 366 21.93 -0.45 13.08
N SER A 367 21.21 -1.31 12.37
CA SER A 367 21.62 -1.89 11.09
C SER A 367 20.85 -1.32 9.88
N LEU A 368 20.07 -0.27 10.09
CA LEU A 368 19.19 0.31 9.07
C LEU A 368 19.81 1.53 8.42
N THR A 369 19.55 1.68 7.13
CA THR A 369 19.77 2.94 6.41
C THR A 369 18.72 3.98 6.84
N ASP A 370 18.96 5.27 6.55
CA ASP A 370 18.01 6.33 6.87
C ASP A 370 16.63 6.09 6.27
N SER A 371 16.56 5.62 5.02
CA SER A 371 15.30 5.30 4.35
C SER A 371 14.59 4.11 4.97
N GLU A 372 15.32 3.07 5.35
CA GLU A 372 14.77 1.92 6.07
C GLU A 372 14.30 2.31 7.48
N THR A 373 15.04 3.20 8.16
CA THR A 373 14.67 3.74 9.48
C THR A 373 13.34 4.52 9.41
N LYS A 374 13.21 5.41 8.43
CA LYS A 374 11.97 6.14 8.18
C LYS A 374 10.80 5.21 7.94
N LEU A 375 10.97 4.22 7.07
CA LEU A 375 9.90 3.26 6.75
C LEU A 375 9.54 2.41 7.96
N MET A 376 10.52 1.92 8.73
CA MET A 376 10.29 1.14 9.94
C MET A 376 9.57 1.96 11.02
N THR A 377 10.00 3.19 11.25
CA THR A 377 9.33 4.12 12.18
C THR A 377 7.87 4.33 11.80
N LEU A 378 7.58 4.50 10.50
CA LEU A 378 6.22 4.64 9.99
C LEU A 378 5.36 3.40 10.27
N VAL A 379 5.90 2.20 10.06
CA VAL A 379 5.17 0.95 10.33
C VAL A 379 4.94 0.76 11.83
N CYS A 380 5.94 1.04 12.67
CA CYS A 380 5.80 1.00 14.13
C CYS A 380 4.74 1.99 14.62
N ALA A 381 4.80 3.24 14.18
CA ALA A 381 3.84 4.27 14.54
C ALA A 381 2.40 3.88 14.12
N LYS A 382 2.24 3.27 12.92
CA LYS A 382 0.94 2.81 12.47
C LYS A 382 0.36 1.71 13.35
N LEU A 383 1.17 0.75 13.79
CA LEU A 383 0.74 -0.31 14.71
C LEU A 383 0.29 0.28 16.05
N LEU A 384 1.06 1.20 16.61
CA LEU A 384 0.74 1.86 17.88
C LEU A 384 -0.55 2.70 17.75
N CYS A 385 -0.70 3.47 16.66
CA CYS A 385 -1.92 4.22 16.38
C CYS A 385 -3.14 3.30 16.23
N ALA A 386 -2.99 2.17 15.53
CA ALA A 386 -4.08 1.22 15.30
C ALA A 386 -4.61 0.56 16.59
N ALA A 387 -3.74 0.45 17.60
CA ALA A 387 -4.05 -0.10 18.91
C ALA A 387 -4.50 0.95 19.94
N ALA A 388 -4.45 2.24 19.62
CA ALA A 388 -4.77 3.32 20.54
C ALA A 388 -6.27 3.65 20.60
N ALA A 389 -6.65 4.47 21.58
CA ALA A 389 -8.01 4.96 21.72
C ALA A 389 -8.43 5.86 20.52
N PRO A 390 -9.73 5.98 20.23
CA PRO A 390 -10.23 6.90 19.23
C PRO A 390 -9.87 8.37 19.55
N TYR A 391 -9.74 9.17 18.50
CA TYR A 391 -9.68 10.62 18.60
C TYR A 391 -11.10 11.17 18.75
N GLU A 392 -11.34 11.99 19.76
CA GLU A 392 -12.65 12.60 20.03
C GLU A 392 -12.55 14.11 20.05
N TYR A 393 -13.50 14.76 19.41
CA TYR A 393 -13.59 16.22 19.41
C TYR A 393 -15.03 16.68 19.38
N GLU A 394 -15.26 17.88 19.91
CA GLU A 394 -16.51 18.62 19.74
C GLU A 394 -16.42 19.48 18.48
N ALA A 395 -17.29 19.25 17.51
CA ALA A 395 -17.46 20.13 16.36
C ALA A 395 -18.54 21.14 16.67
N VAL A 396 -18.23 22.42 16.54
CA VAL A 396 -19.18 23.54 16.76
C VAL A 396 -19.46 24.16 15.40
N THR A 397 -20.73 24.28 15.07
CA THR A 397 -21.19 25.03 13.89
C THR A 397 -22.14 26.12 14.37
N ALA A 398 -21.75 27.37 14.18
CA ALA A 398 -22.58 28.52 14.48
C ALA A 398 -23.08 29.14 13.17
N VAL A 399 -24.35 29.48 13.14
CA VAL A 399 -25.00 30.22 12.05
C VAL A 399 -25.25 31.64 12.54
N ILE A 400 -24.69 32.61 11.85
CA ILE A 400 -24.79 34.03 12.17
C ILE A 400 -25.59 34.72 11.07
N SER A 401 -26.66 35.42 11.47
CA SER A 401 -27.45 36.27 10.57
C SER A 401 -27.01 37.70 10.71
N CYS A 402 -26.76 38.40 9.60
CA CYS A 402 -26.39 39.79 9.56
C CYS A 402 -26.90 40.46 8.27
N GLY A 403 -27.60 41.57 8.35
CA GLY A 403 -28.09 42.31 7.18
C GLY A 403 -29.03 41.51 6.27
N GLY A 404 -29.73 40.52 6.80
CA GLY A 404 -30.59 39.60 6.03
C GLY A 404 -29.86 38.44 5.37
N TYR A 405 -28.54 38.30 5.57
CA TYR A 405 -27.71 37.22 5.03
C TYR A 405 -27.24 36.27 6.12
N THR A 406 -26.84 35.07 5.70
CA THR A 406 -26.45 33.98 6.61
C THR A 406 -24.97 33.65 6.42
N PHE A 407 -24.25 33.51 7.52
CA PHE A 407 -22.84 33.16 7.59
C PHE A 407 -22.64 31.94 8.48
N THR A 408 -21.66 31.12 8.17
CA THR A 408 -21.34 29.91 8.93
C THR A 408 -19.95 30.00 9.53
N ALA A 409 -19.85 29.86 10.85
CA ALA A 409 -18.60 29.68 11.56
C ALA A 409 -18.46 28.21 12.00
N LYS A 410 -17.30 27.63 11.83
CA LYS A 410 -16.98 26.26 12.25
C LYS A 410 -15.81 26.27 13.21
N GLY A 411 -15.97 25.56 14.31
CA GLY A 411 -14.93 25.36 15.30
C GLY A 411 -14.76 23.89 15.67
N LYS A 412 -13.63 23.60 16.28
CA LYS A 412 -13.27 22.26 16.70
C LYS A 412 -12.49 22.34 18.00
N THR A 413 -12.92 21.59 19.02
CA THR A 413 -12.24 21.47 20.29
C THR A 413 -11.91 20.00 20.54
N THR A 414 -10.64 19.67 20.69
CA THR A 414 -10.20 18.31 20.99
C THR A 414 -10.62 17.93 22.42
N LEU A 415 -11.29 16.79 22.57
CA LEU A 415 -11.71 16.21 23.85
C LEU A 415 -10.77 15.09 24.29
N CYS A 416 -10.29 14.28 23.34
CA CYS A 416 -9.33 13.20 23.56
C CYS A 416 -8.44 13.06 22.32
N GLU A 417 -7.14 13.23 22.49
CA GLU A 417 -6.17 13.10 21.38
C GLU A 417 -6.13 11.67 20.83
N GLY A 418 -6.24 10.65 21.68
CA GLY A 418 -6.25 9.25 21.27
C GLY A 418 -5.05 8.90 20.38
N TRP A 419 -5.30 8.19 19.28
CA TRP A 419 -4.26 7.76 18.34
C TRP A 419 -3.51 8.92 17.65
N ARG A 420 -4.10 10.12 17.59
CA ARG A 420 -3.48 11.29 16.97
C ARG A 420 -2.28 11.80 17.76
N GLU A 421 -2.27 11.63 19.09
CA GLU A 421 -1.10 11.97 19.90
C GLU A 421 0.14 11.22 19.44
N ILE A 422 0.01 9.89 19.23
CA ILE A 422 1.11 9.04 18.76
C ILE A 422 1.55 9.47 17.35
N GLU A 423 0.59 9.76 16.47
CA GLU A 423 0.88 10.21 15.11
C GLU A 423 1.66 11.53 15.12
N LYS A 424 1.23 12.53 15.91
CA LYS A 424 1.92 13.82 16.06
C LYS A 424 3.36 13.62 16.58
N LEU A 425 3.53 12.82 17.64
CA LEU A 425 4.84 12.56 18.23
C LEU A 425 5.79 11.84 17.28
N SER A 426 5.30 10.85 16.53
CA SER A 426 6.12 10.14 15.56
C SER A 426 6.58 11.02 14.40
N ARG A 427 5.72 11.94 13.93
CA ARG A 427 6.06 12.92 12.89
C ARG A 427 7.08 13.95 13.39
N ALA A 428 6.87 14.48 14.59
CA ALA A 428 7.82 15.40 15.20
C ALA A 428 9.21 14.78 15.37
N ALA A 429 9.29 13.50 15.71
CA ALA A 429 10.55 12.76 15.80
C ALA A 429 11.23 12.53 14.43
N SER A 430 10.49 12.62 13.33
CA SER A 430 11.01 12.49 11.96
C SER A 430 11.33 13.83 11.30
N GLU A 431 11.24 14.96 12.02
CA GLU A 431 11.40 16.33 11.53
C GLU A 431 10.46 16.72 10.37
N GLU A 432 9.28 16.10 10.30
CA GLU A 432 8.35 16.31 9.20
C GLU A 432 7.20 17.24 9.59
N GLN A 433 6.99 18.25 8.75
CA GLN A 433 5.85 19.16 8.89
C GLN A 433 4.65 18.60 8.13
N ASP A 434 3.48 18.57 8.75
CA ASP A 434 2.22 18.25 8.10
C ASP A 434 1.71 19.51 7.38
N GLU A 435 2.07 19.67 6.10
CA GLU A 435 1.59 20.80 5.28
C GLU A 435 0.05 20.79 5.12
N ASP A 436 -0.60 19.66 5.34
CA ASP A 436 -2.06 19.49 5.24
C ASP A 436 -2.77 19.60 6.61
N ALA A 437 -2.05 19.90 7.70
CA ALA A 437 -2.68 20.08 9.01
C ALA A 437 -3.50 21.37 9.06
N GLU A 438 -4.83 21.25 8.94
CA GLU A 438 -5.71 22.39 9.20
C GLU A 438 -5.55 22.83 10.67
N PRO A 439 -5.27 24.14 10.91
CA PRO A 439 -5.19 24.65 12.29
C PRO A 439 -6.53 24.45 13.00
N GLU A 440 -6.46 24.03 14.25
CA GLU A 440 -7.68 23.91 15.08
C GLU A 440 -8.23 25.32 15.34
N THR A 441 -9.37 25.63 14.72
CA THR A 441 -10.09 26.87 14.98
C THR A 441 -10.97 26.66 16.19
N VAL A 442 -10.60 27.21 17.33
CA VAL A 442 -11.43 27.22 18.53
C VAL A 442 -12.33 28.45 18.48
N LEU A 443 -13.64 28.23 18.44
CA LEU A 443 -14.59 29.35 18.55
C LEU A 443 -14.67 29.81 20.01
N PRO A 444 -14.80 31.13 20.26
CA PRO A 444 -15.08 31.63 21.59
C PRO A 444 -16.43 31.11 22.09
N PRO A 445 -16.73 31.18 23.39
CA PRO A 445 -18.02 30.81 23.92
C PRO A 445 -19.15 31.58 23.22
N LEU A 446 -20.09 30.83 22.64
CA LEU A 446 -21.25 31.37 21.90
C LEU A 446 -22.55 30.82 22.49
N ALA A 447 -23.59 31.66 22.38
CA ALA A 447 -24.97 31.25 22.71
C ALA A 447 -25.95 31.64 21.58
N GLU A 448 -27.00 30.84 21.39
CA GLU A 448 -28.06 31.21 20.49
C GLU A 448 -28.75 32.49 20.98
N GLY A 449 -29.08 33.37 20.05
CA GLY A 449 -29.63 34.69 20.35
C GLY A 449 -28.59 35.74 20.74
N GLN A 450 -27.29 35.37 20.86
CA GLN A 450 -26.23 36.33 21.12
C GLN A 450 -26.09 37.33 19.99
N THR A 451 -26.03 38.59 20.31
CA THR A 451 -25.89 39.70 19.36
C THR A 451 -24.49 40.26 19.38
N PHE A 452 -24.03 40.78 18.26
CA PHE A 452 -22.74 41.38 18.07
C PHE A 452 -22.92 42.72 17.38
N ASP A 453 -22.45 43.80 18.05
CA ASP A 453 -22.45 45.14 17.50
C ASP A 453 -21.25 45.37 16.60
N ASN A 454 -21.42 46.21 15.57
CA ASN A 454 -20.38 46.64 14.66
C ASN A 454 -19.59 45.46 14.01
N PRO A 455 -20.26 44.50 13.36
CA PRO A 455 -19.56 43.45 12.65
C PRO A 455 -18.76 44.03 11.48
N ALA A 456 -17.54 43.47 11.25
CA ALA A 456 -16.74 43.84 10.10
C ALA A 456 -16.96 42.81 8.99
N ALA A 457 -17.14 43.25 7.74
CA ALA A 457 -17.32 42.38 6.60
C ALA A 457 -16.21 42.60 5.55
N GLU A 458 -15.55 41.56 5.15
CA GLU A 458 -14.48 41.58 4.15
C GLU A 458 -14.79 40.64 3.00
N ILE A 459 -14.56 41.11 1.77
CA ILE A 459 -14.78 40.30 0.57
C ILE A 459 -13.42 39.69 0.16
N SER A 460 -13.39 38.39 -0.03
CA SER A 460 -12.26 37.67 -0.62
C SER A 460 -12.61 37.11 -1.99
N GLU A 461 -11.69 37.25 -2.93
CA GLU A 461 -11.80 36.74 -4.29
C GLU A 461 -11.11 35.38 -4.38
N HIS A 462 -11.79 34.44 -4.97
CA HIS A 462 -11.30 33.08 -5.15
C HIS A 462 -11.55 32.59 -6.57
N TYR A 463 -10.81 31.56 -6.94
CA TYR A 463 -11.00 30.86 -8.21
C TYR A 463 -11.17 29.36 -7.96
N THR A 464 -12.06 28.75 -8.73
CA THR A 464 -12.13 27.29 -8.78
C THR A 464 -10.79 26.72 -9.26
N GLN A 465 -10.39 25.59 -8.73
CA GLN A 465 -9.13 24.93 -9.05
C GLN A 465 -9.36 23.69 -9.92
N PRO A 466 -8.47 23.41 -10.88
CA PRO A 466 -8.52 22.16 -11.61
C PRO A 466 -8.29 20.97 -10.68
N PRO A 467 -8.67 19.75 -11.08
CA PRO A 467 -8.32 18.56 -10.32
C PRO A 467 -6.79 18.46 -10.20
N LYS A 468 -6.29 18.13 -9.01
CA LYS A 468 -4.84 17.94 -8.78
C LYS A 468 -4.29 16.88 -9.75
N ALA A 469 -3.06 17.07 -10.23
CA ALA A 469 -2.33 16.06 -10.98
C ALA A 469 -2.24 14.75 -10.18
N TYR A 470 -2.13 13.61 -10.86
CA TYR A 470 -1.89 12.37 -10.16
C TYR A 470 -0.48 12.37 -9.56
N THR A 471 -0.43 12.08 -8.27
CA THR A 471 0.76 11.59 -7.58
C THR A 471 0.63 10.08 -7.39
N ASP A 472 1.67 9.40 -6.93
CA ASP A 472 1.59 7.98 -6.57
C ASP A 472 0.42 7.72 -5.60
N VAL A 473 0.18 8.62 -4.65
CA VAL A 473 -0.93 8.55 -3.68
C VAL A 473 -2.30 8.56 -4.37
N ILE A 474 -2.58 9.57 -5.18
CA ILE A 474 -3.89 9.76 -5.84
C ILE A 474 -4.15 8.66 -6.89
N HIS A 475 -3.09 8.19 -7.54
CA HIS A 475 -3.18 7.11 -8.51
C HIS A 475 -3.63 5.79 -7.85
N PHE A 476 -3.10 5.44 -6.69
CA PHE A 476 -3.51 4.26 -5.94
C PHE A 476 -4.97 4.32 -5.49
N GLU A 477 -5.44 5.47 -5.02
CA GLU A 477 -6.86 5.67 -4.65
C GLU A 477 -7.81 5.43 -5.82
N SER A 478 -7.50 5.99 -6.98
CA SER A 478 -8.31 5.84 -8.19
C SER A 478 -8.36 4.40 -8.71
N ARG A 479 -7.29 3.61 -8.52
CA ARG A 479 -7.27 2.18 -8.84
C ARG A 479 -8.16 1.37 -7.91
N GLN A 480 -8.07 1.58 -6.60
CA GLN A 480 -8.92 0.88 -5.63
C GLN A 480 -10.41 1.13 -5.89
N TRP A 481 -10.78 2.36 -6.22
CA TRP A 481 -12.16 2.70 -6.52
C TRP A 481 -12.71 2.00 -7.78
N LYS A 482 -11.90 1.84 -8.84
CA LYS A 482 -12.29 1.10 -10.05
C LYS A 482 -12.39 -0.41 -9.80
N TYR A 483 -11.49 -0.99 -9.02
CA TYR A 483 -11.53 -2.42 -8.67
C TYR A 483 -12.71 -2.77 -7.76
N SER A 484 -13.08 -1.90 -6.82
CA SER A 484 -14.25 -2.12 -5.95
C SER A 484 -15.58 -2.08 -6.72
N LYS A 485 -15.71 -1.25 -7.77
CA LYS A 485 -16.90 -1.23 -8.65
C LYS A 485 -17.01 -2.47 -9.54
N CYS A 486 -15.89 -3.06 -9.96
CA CYS A 486 -15.92 -4.30 -10.74
C CYS A 486 -16.30 -5.53 -9.89
N LYS A 487 -16.05 -5.52 -8.58
CA LYS A 487 -16.46 -6.61 -7.67
C LYS A 487 -17.95 -6.58 -7.29
N GLY A 488 -18.63 -5.46 -7.52
CA GLY A 488 -20.08 -5.28 -7.22
C GLY A 488 -21.01 -5.49 -8.42
N ALA A 489 -20.47 -5.91 -9.57
CA ALA A 489 -21.25 -6.12 -10.81
C ALA A 489 -21.19 -7.59 -11.28
N GLY A 490 -20.86 -8.55 -10.40
CA GLY A 490 -20.87 -9.98 -10.67
C GLY A 490 -21.81 -10.71 -9.73
#